data_477c0da49bad9e1cf2f58d9a34baba94
#
_entry.id   477c0da49bad9e1cf2f58d9a34baba94
#
_cell.length_a   1.000
_cell.length_b   1.000
_cell.length_c   1.000
_cell.angle_alpha   90.00
_cell.angle_beta   90.00
_cell.angle_gamma   90.00
#
_symmetry.space_group_name_H-M   'P 1'
#
loop_
_entity.id
_entity.type
_entity.pdbx_description
1 polymer ?
#
loop_
_entity_poly.entity_id
_entity_poly.type
_entity_poly.pdbx_seq_one_letter_code
_entity_poly.pdbx_strand_id
1 'polypeptide(L)'
;MARLLAEDETVYTLYQQLKEVMQAMDQATTLEPSVASRSTFQAMLREEEQASQKRMIAFPSNTWYRVAAAVALLVVGGSVGFLVSRHQQQQKEIAALQEEMKLTKELMLSRLGNEQSPSQRIMGVKAAYSIGKADDEIVNALVATMNDDSNTNVRLAAIEALRKFQNDKRVRRALIDALRHQTDPVVQIALIQCMVEMKEKQALEPLQEIIDDHDVLPAVKDEAYAGIFKLS
;
A
#
# COMPACT_ATOMS: atom_id res chain seq x y z
N MET A 1 -29.63 71.10 -25.71
CA MET A 1 -30.51 70.57 -26.80
C MET A 1 -31.02 71.72 -27.70
N ALA A 2 -31.56 72.83 -27.18
CA ALA A 2 -32.06 73.92 -27.99
C ALA A 2 -31.01 74.64 -28.90
N ARG A 3 -29.72 74.63 -28.54
CA ARG A 3 -28.63 75.23 -29.36
C ARG A 3 -28.21 74.35 -30.54
N LEU A 4 -28.30 73.02 -30.43
CA LEU A 4 -27.92 72.10 -31.49
C LEU A 4 -29.00 72.05 -32.61
N LEU A 5 -30.26 72.42 -32.29
CA LEU A 5 -31.38 72.47 -33.24
C LEU A 5 -31.36 73.75 -34.09
N ALA A 6 -30.54 74.76 -33.75
CA ALA A 6 -30.44 76.02 -34.43
C ALA A 6 -29.23 76.14 -35.39
N GLU A 7 -28.27 75.21 -35.32
CA GLU A 7 -27.00 75.26 -36.08
C GLU A 7 -26.95 74.29 -37.27
N ASP A 8 -27.85 73.27 -37.31
CA ASP A 8 -27.84 72.31 -38.41
C ASP A 8 -29.25 72.01 -38.88
N GLU A 9 -29.54 72.48 -40.10
CA GLU A 9 -30.83 72.37 -40.78
C GLU A 9 -31.25 70.91 -41.00
N THR A 10 -30.29 69.99 -41.07
CA THR A 10 -30.54 68.56 -41.21
C THR A 10 -31.04 67.96 -39.91
N VAL A 11 -30.49 68.41 -38.80
CA VAL A 11 -30.90 67.95 -37.45
C VAL A 11 -32.30 68.46 -37.10
N TYR A 12 -32.62 69.69 -37.52
CA TYR A 12 -33.95 70.26 -37.32
C TYR A 12 -35.03 69.52 -38.16
N THR A 13 -34.75 69.20 -39.38
CA THR A 13 -35.65 68.41 -40.24
C THR A 13 -35.89 67.02 -39.73
N LEU A 14 -34.80 66.32 -39.23
CA LEU A 14 -34.91 65.01 -38.60
C LEU A 14 -35.74 65.07 -37.30
N TYR A 15 -35.55 66.10 -36.51
CA TYR A 15 -36.35 66.34 -35.30
C TYR A 15 -37.84 66.53 -35.62
N GLN A 16 -38.17 67.30 -36.65
CA GLN A 16 -39.54 67.50 -37.04
C GLN A 16 -40.17 66.20 -37.55
N GLN A 17 -39.45 65.44 -38.40
CA GLN A 17 -39.91 64.10 -38.85
C GLN A 17 -40.15 63.14 -37.70
N LEU A 18 -39.25 63.11 -36.72
CA LEU A 18 -39.40 62.23 -35.54
C LEU A 18 -40.59 62.66 -34.67
N LYS A 19 -40.80 63.98 -34.54
CA LYS A 19 -41.96 64.53 -33.82
C LYS A 19 -43.29 64.21 -34.49
N GLU A 20 -43.34 64.25 -35.86
CA GLU A 20 -44.55 63.85 -36.60
C GLU A 20 -44.82 62.34 -36.40
N VAL A 21 -43.82 61.51 -36.48
CA VAL A 21 -43.97 60.04 -36.25
C VAL A 21 -44.46 59.81 -34.83
N MET A 22 -43.88 60.44 -33.81
CA MET A 22 -44.33 60.32 -32.45
C MET A 22 -45.79 60.80 -32.22
N GLN A 23 -46.17 61.90 -32.87
CA GLN A 23 -47.57 62.38 -32.84
C GLN A 23 -48.53 61.42 -33.55
N ALA A 24 -48.12 60.83 -34.68
CA ALA A 24 -48.91 59.78 -35.38
C ALA A 24 -49.05 58.54 -34.51
N MET A 25 -47.98 58.16 -33.75
CA MET A 25 -48.05 57.02 -32.81
C MET A 25 -48.94 57.31 -31.61
N ASP A 26 -48.96 58.55 -31.06
CA ASP A 26 -49.83 58.93 -29.95
C ASP A 26 -51.31 59.01 -30.38
N GLN A 27 -51.55 59.34 -31.66
CA GLN A 27 -52.89 59.36 -32.24
C GLN A 27 -53.37 57.98 -32.76
N ALA A 28 -52.44 57.02 -32.84
CA ALA A 28 -52.84 55.65 -33.18
C ALA A 28 -53.74 55.11 -32.07
N THR A 29 -54.97 54.92 -32.42
CA THR A 29 -55.97 54.29 -31.53
C THR A 29 -55.38 52.94 -31.09
N THR A 30 -55.10 52.81 -29.80
CA THR A 30 -54.76 51.53 -29.19
C THR A 30 -55.90 50.56 -29.47
N LEU A 31 -55.65 49.63 -30.39
CA LEU A 31 -56.60 48.58 -30.66
C LEU A 31 -56.81 47.74 -29.39
N GLU A 32 -57.94 47.95 -28.74
CA GLU A 32 -58.30 47.14 -27.61
C GLU A 32 -58.42 45.64 -28.08
N PRO A 33 -57.71 44.72 -27.44
CA PRO A 33 -57.82 43.32 -27.82
C PRO A 33 -59.28 42.86 -27.71
N SER A 34 -59.70 42.10 -28.70
CA SER A 34 -61.06 41.58 -28.74
C SER A 34 -61.38 40.78 -27.47
N VAL A 35 -62.66 40.74 -27.06
CA VAL A 35 -63.11 39.98 -25.86
C VAL A 35 -62.66 38.52 -25.97
N ALA A 36 -62.65 37.95 -27.19
CA ALA A 36 -62.15 36.60 -27.42
C ALA A 36 -60.64 36.46 -27.17
N SER A 37 -59.82 37.44 -27.56
CA SER A 37 -58.39 37.41 -27.31
C SER A 37 -58.06 37.54 -25.81
N ARG A 38 -58.80 38.35 -25.08
CA ARG A 38 -58.66 38.48 -23.61
C ARG A 38 -59.05 37.19 -22.89
N SER A 39 -60.15 36.56 -23.29
CA SER A 39 -60.56 35.28 -22.67
C SER A 39 -59.58 34.15 -22.97
N THR A 40 -59.03 34.05 -24.16
CA THR A 40 -58.03 33.07 -24.53
C THR A 40 -56.72 33.27 -23.76
N PHE A 41 -56.28 34.52 -23.62
CA PHE A 41 -55.06 34.83 -22.84
C PHE A 41 -55.25 34.54 -21.36
N GLN A 42 -56.41 34.87 -20.78
CA GLN A 42 -56.72 34.53 -19.40
C GLN A 42 -56.83 33.02 -19.16
N ALA A 43 -57.32 32.27 -20.15
CA ALA A 43 -57.37 30.81 -20.06
C ALA A 43 -55.97 30.23 -20.09
N MET A 44 -55.07 30.71 -20.97
CA MET A 44 -53.65 30.30 -21.02
C MET A 44 -52.90 30.64 -19.70
N LEU A 45 -53.11 31.83 -19.12
CA LEU A 45 -52.54 32.21 -17.86
C LEU A 45 -52.97 31.28 -16.71
N ARG A 46 -54.26 30.96 -16.65
CA ARG A 46 -54.78 30.04 -15.65
C ARG A 46 -54.21 28.63 -15.79
N GLU A 47 -54.05 28.19 -17.04
CA GLU A 47 -53.43 26.87 -17.31
C GLU A 47 -51.97 26.85 -16.88
N GLU A 48 -51.20 27.94 -17.16
CA GLU A 48 -49.82 28.08 -16.76
C GLU A 48 -49.68 28.19 -15.22
N GLU A 49 -50.54 28.96 -14.55
CA GLU A 49 -50.59 29.04 -13.08
C GLU A 49 -50.88 27.69 -12.43
N GLN A 50 -51.80 26.91 -13.00
CA GLN A 50 -52.11 25.56 -12.55
C GLN A 50 -50.96 24.57 -12.84
N ALA A 51 -50.27 24.72 -13.91
CA ALA A 51 -49.11 23.92 -14.26
C ALA A 51 -47.90 24.24 -13.33
N SER A 52 -47.71 25.52 -13.00
CA SER A 52 -46.67 25.94 -12.03
C SER A 52 -46.96 25.45 -10.61
N GLN A 53 -48.21 25.47 -10.20
CA GLN A 53 -48.57 24.95 -8.85
C GLN A 53 -48.40 23.43 -8.73
N LYS A 54 -48.52 22.66 -9.83
CA LYS A 54 -48.30 21.21 -9.81
C LYS A 54 -46.83 20.82 -9.75
N ARG A 55 -45.89 21.73 -9.94
CA ARG A 55 -44.44 21.49 -9.88
C ARG A 55 -43.79 21.78 -8.53
N MET A 56 -44.52 22.24 -7.55
CA MET A 56 -43.99 22.22 -6.21
C MET A 56 -43.89 20.77 -5.74
N ILE A 57 -42.72 20.20 -5.81
CA ILE A 57 -42.37 18.98 -5.10
C ILE A 57 -42.60 19.29 -3.62
N ALA A 58 -43.77 18.99 -3.14
CA ALA A 58 -44.05 18.99 -1.72
C ALA A 58 -43.18 17.88 -1.12
N PHE A 59 -42.03 18.23 -0.61
CA PHE A 59 -41.29 17.34 0.30
C PHE A 59 -42.25 17.11 1.48
N PRO A 60 -42.73 15.88 1.66
CA PRO A 60 -43.61 15.61 2.77
C PRO A 60 -42.91 16.06 4.04
N SER A 61 -43.50 17.00 4.76
CA SER A 61 -43.03 17.53 6.06
C SER A 61 -43.14 16.47 7.16
N ASN A 62 -42.79 15.23 6.81
CA ASN A 62 -42.83 14.13 7.74
C ASN A 62 -41.54 14.16 8.55
N THR A 63 -41.60 14.56 9.79
CA THR A 63 -40.51 14.57 10.76
C THR A 63 -39.71 13.25 10.78
N TRP A 64 -40.35 12.18 10.38
CA TRP A 64 -39.76 10.83 10.27
C TRP A 64 -38.59 10.78 9.28
N TYR A 65 -38.66 11.45 8.13
CA TYR A 65 -37.53 11.47 7.18
C TYR A 65 -36.32 12.26 7.69
N ARG A 66 -36.56 13.29 8.50
CA ARG A 66 -35.50 14.05 9.17
C ARG A 66 -34.78 13.21 10.23
N VAL A 67 -35.54 12.43 10.99
CA VAL A 67 -35.01 11.49 11.98
C VAL A 67 -34.28 10.35 11.29
N ALA A 68 -34.85 9.77 10.22
CA ALA A 68 -34.19 8.71 9.44
C ALA A 68 -32.89 9.17 8.79
N ALA A 69 -32.85 10.39 8.27
CA ALA A 69 -31.62 10.97 7.69
C ALA A 69 -30.55 11.20 8.77
N ALA A 70 -30.92 11.69 9.96
CA ALA A 70 -30.00 11.86 11.07
C ALA A 70 -29.44 10.52 11.56
N VAL A 71 -30.26 9.50 11.68
CA VAL A 71 -29.84 8.13 12.04
C VAL A 71 -28.93 7.54 10.97
N ALA A 72 -29.28 7.70 9.68
CA ALA A 72 -28.44 7.25 8.57
C ALA A 72 -27.05 7.91 8.58
N LEU A 73 -26.98 9.21 8.84
CA LEU A 73 -25.71 9.94 8.97
C LEU A 73 -24.88 9.46 10.18
N LEU A 74 -25.53 9.16 11.30
CA LEU A 74 -24.84 8.59 12.46
C LEU A 74 -24.32 7.19 12.19
N VAL A 75 -25.07 6.35 11.50
CA VAL A 75 -24.64 4.98 11.12
C VAL A 75 -23.49 5.05 10.12
N VAL A 76 -23.60 5.88 9.09
CA VAL A 76 -22.53 6.05 8.09
C VAL A 76 -21.31 6.70 8.73
N GLY A 77 -21.46 7.78 9.48
CA GLY A 77 -20.36 8.45 10.18
C GLY A 77 -19.70 7.54 11.22
N GLY A 78 -20.48 6.80 11.98
CA GLY A 78 -19.99 5.83 12.96
C GLY A 78 -19.24 4.66 12.30
N SER A 79 -19.77 4.10 11.20
CA SER A 79 -19.10 3.02 10.47
C SER A 79 -17.80 3.47 9.81
N VAL A 80 -17.77 4.65 9.19
CA VAL A 80 -16.53 5.24 8.63
C VAL A 80 -15.52 5.53 9.75
N GLY A 81 -15.95 6.15 10.85
CA GLY A 81 -15.10 6.41 12.01
C GLY A 81 -14.52 5.14 12.62
N PHE A 82 -15.34 4.08 12.73
CA PHE A 82 -14.88 2.76 13.20
C PHE A 82 -13.86 2.11 12.27
N LEU A 83 -14.09 2.16 10.94
CA LEU A 83 -13.15 1.62 9.94
C LEU A 83 -11.82 2.38 9.96
N VAL A 84 -11.86 3.71 10.04
CA VAL A 84 -10.65 4.56 10.11
C VAL A 84 -9.89 4.29 11.41
N SER A 85 -10.58 4.22 12.54
CA SER A 85 -9.96 3.90 13.84
C SER A 85 -9.30 2.52 13.83
N ARG A 86 -9.97 1.51 13.28
CA ARG A 86 -9.43 0.15 13.16
C ARG A 86 -8.21 0.10 12.25
N HIS A 87 -8.23 0.85 11.15
CA HIS A 87 -7.08 0.95 10.24
C HIS A 87 -5.89 1.63 10.90
N GLN A 88 -6.12 2.72 11.66
CA GLN A 88 -5.05 3.39 12.41
C GLN A 88 -4.47 2.49 13.51
N GLN A 89 -5.28 1.69 14.17
CA GLN A 89 -4.81 0.77 15.19
C GLN A 89 -3.94 -0.34 14.59
N GLN A 90 -4.35 -0.91 13.46
CA GLN A 90 -3.53 -1.88 12.72
C GLN A 90 -2.19 -1.29 12.26
N GLN A 91 -2.17 -0.04 11.80
CA GLN A 91 -0.91 0.62 11.42
C GLN A 91 0.02 0.82 12.63
N LYS A 92 -0.52 1.18 13.80
CA LYS A 92 0.27 1.29 15.03
C LYS A 92 0.85 -0.06 15.48
N GLU A 93 0.07 -1.13 15.39
CA GLU A 93 0.54 -2.48 15.69
C GLU A 93 1.65 -2.92 14.72
N ILE A 94 1.48 -2.67 13.42
CA ILE A 94 2.50 -2.96 12.41
C ILE A 94 3.78 -2.16 12.69
N ALA A 95 3.67 -0.87 13.00
CA ALA A 95 4.81 -0.02 13.32
C ALA A 95 5.53 -0.49 14.60
N ALA A 96 4.79 -0.90 15.63
CA ALA A 96 5.36 -1.46 16.85
C ALA A 96 6.11 -2.78 16.60
N LEU A 97 5.53 -3.68 15.80
CA LEU A 97 6.19 -4.92 15.40
C LEU A 97 7.45 -4.68 14.55
N GLN A 98 7.43 -3.71 13.67
CA GLN A 98 8.60 -3.33 12.87
C GLN A 98 9.72 -2.78 13.75
N GLU A 99 9.40 -1.96 14.74
CA GLU A 99 10.38 -1.43 15.70
C GLU A 99 10.96 -2.55 16.58
N GLU A 100 10.14 -3.47 17.06
CA GLU A 100 10.59 -4.65 17.82
C GLU A 100 11.53 -5.53 16.98
N MET A 101 11.18 -5.77 15.70
CA MET A 101 12.05 -6.51 14.78
C MET A 101 13.39 -5.79 14.55
N LYS A 102 13.38 -4.48 14.41
CA LYS A 102 14.57 -3.66 14.23
C LYS A 102 15.47 -3.76 15.47
N LEU A 103 14.93 -3.59 16.66
CA LEU A 103 15.67 -3.73 17.92
C LEU A 103 16.26 -5.13 18.09
N THR A 104 15.50 -6.16 17.73
CA THR A 104 15.97 -7.56 17.76
C THR A 104 17.15 -7.77 16.80
N LYS A 105 17.05 -7.22 15.59
CA LYS A 105 18.12 -7.26 14.60
C LYS A 105 19.37 -6.53 15.07
N GLU A 106 19.23 -5.31 15.57
CA GLU A 106 20.35 -4.54 16.12
C GLU A 106 21.04 -5.28 17.26
N LEU A 107 20.27 -5.86 18.19
CA LEU A 107 20.79 -6.68 19.27
C LEU A 107 21.53 -7.92 18.75
N MET A 108 20.98 -8.61 17.76
CA MET A 108 21.62 -9.74 17.10
C MET A 108 22.97 -9.34 16.52
N LEU A 109 23.01 -8.30 15.69
CA LEU A 109 24.22 -7.84 15.03
C LEU A 109 25.27 -7.35 16.02
N SER A 110 24.87 -6.61 17.05
CA SER A 110 25.74 -6.16 18.13
C SER A 110 26.39 -7.33 18.89
N ARG A 111 25.63 -8.39 19.17
CA ARG A 111 26.15 -9.58 19.86
C ARG A 111 27.06 -10.42 18.96
N LEU A 112 26.74 -10.54 17.68
CA LEU A 112 27.61 -11.23 16.69
C LEU A 112 28.97 -10.55 16.56
N GLY A 113 29.02 -9.23 16.63
CA GLY A 113 30.25 -8.46 16.61
C GLY A 113 31.11 -8.55 17.90
N ASN A 114 30.69 -9.29 18.93
CA ASN A 114 31.46 -9.40 20.15
C ASN A 114 32.57 -10.46 20.01
N GLU A 115 33.76 -10.02 19.63
CA GLU A 115 34.93 -10.90 19.44
C GLU A 115 35.40 -11.62 20.71
N GLN A 116 35.16 -11.04 21.89
CA GLN A 116 35.70 -11.55 23.16
C GLN A 116 34.87 -12.68 23.76
N SER A 117 33.59 -12.84 23.38
CA SER A 117 32.69 -13.79 24.00
C SER A 117 31.92 -14.67 23.02
N PRO A 118 32.35 -15.92 22.81
CA PRO A 118 31.59 -16.89 22.01
C PRO A 118 30.15 -17.06 22.48
N SER A 119 29.91 -16.99 23.78
CA SER A 119 28.55 -17.09 24.34
C SER A 119 27.66 -15.93 23.90
N GLN A 120 28.18 -14.71 23.82
CA GLN A 120 27.45 -13.57 23.34
C GLN A 120 27.11 -13.72 21.83
N ARG A 121 28.09 -14.22 21.03
CA ARG A 121 27.86 -14.50 19.62
C ARG A 121 26.79 -15.58 19.41
N ILE A 122 26.82 -16.67 20.18
CA ILE A 122 25.74 -17.67 20.16
C ILE A 122 24.39 -17.06 20.55
N MET A 123 24.33 -16.14 21.52
CA MET A 123 23.10 -15.42 21.86
C MET A 123 22.63 -14.52 20.69
N GLY A 124 23.56 -13.90 19.99
CA GLY A 124 23.26 -13.15 18.76
C GLY A 124 22.64 -14.05 17.69
N VAL A 125 23.26 -15.20 17.42
CA VAL A 125 22.70 -16.20 16.49
C VAL A 125 21.32 -16.67 16.92
N LYS A 126 21.13 -16.96 18.23
CA LYS A 126 19.83 -17.37 18.76
C LYS A 126 18.75 -16.29 18.60
N ALA A 127 19.10 -15.01 18.65
CA ALA A 127 18.15 -13.94 18.37
C ALA A 127 17.55 -14.02 16.96
N ALA A 128 18.26 -14.60 15.99
CA ALA A 128 17.73 -14.87 14.67
C ALA A 128 16.48 -15.79 14.66
N TYR A 129 16.33 -16.64 15.68
CA TYR A 129 15.15 -17.49 15.81
C TYR A 129 13.85 -16.72 16.09
N SER A 130 13.92 -15.53 16.67
CA SER A 130 12.75 -14.67 16.87
C SER A 130 12.36 -13.90 15.61
N ILE A 131 13.23 -13.87 14.59
CA ILE A 131 12.98 -13.18 13.32
C ILE A 131 12.21 -14.11 12.40
N GLY A 132 11.02 -13.70 11.96
CA GLY A 132 10.16 -14.52 11.09
C GLY A 132 10.68 -14.63 9.66
N LYS A 133 11.30 -13.56 9.13
CA LYS A 133 11.89 -13.48 7.79
C LYS A 133 13.21 -12.71 7.87
N ALA A 134 14.30 -13.36 7.50
CA ALA A 134 15.60 -12.69 7.46
C ALA A 134 15.71 -11.79 6.22
N ASP A 135 16.20 -10.58 6.43
CA ASP A 135 16.66 -9.71 5.34
C ASP A 135 18.09 -10.06 4.92
N ASP A 136 18.60 -9.36 3.91
CA ASP A 136 19.94 -9.63 3.36
C ASP A 136 21.04 -9.44 4.40
N GLU A 137 20.88 -8.49 5.31
CA GLU A 137 21.89 -8.20 6.34
C GLU A 137 21.97 -9.32 7.38
N ILE A 138 20.83 -9.85 7.82
CA ILE A 138 20.77 -10.99 8.73
C ILE A 138 21.37 -12.25 8.11
N VAL A 139 20.98 -12.54 6.84
CA VAL A 139 21.51 -13.71 6.12
C VAL A 139 23.04 -13.58 5.96
N ASN A 140 23.53 -12.42 5.53
CA ASN A 140 24.96 -12.19 5.33
C ASN A 140 25.73 -12.30 6.66
N ALA A 141 25.21 -11.76 7.75
CA ALA A 141 25.83 -11.86 9.07
C ALA A 141 25.92 -13.31 9.55
N LEU A 142 24.85 -14.10 9.37
CA LEU A 142 24.86 -15.52 9.73
C LEU A 142 25.80 -16.34 8.86
N VAL A 143 25.86 -16.04 7.55
CA VAL A 143 26.78 -16.70 6.61
C VAL A 143 28.25 -16.39 6.98
N ALA A 144 28.57 -15.13 7.25
CA ALA A 144 29.90 -14.75 7.72
C ALA A 144 30.26 -15.45 9.04
N THR A 145 29.32 -15.49 9.99
CA THR A 145 29.50 -16.21 11.26
C THR A 145 29.74 -17.71 11.05
N MET A 146 29.01 -18.34 10.14
CA MET A 146 29.19 -19.77 9.80
C MET A 146 30.55 -20.05 9.19
N ASN A 147 31.03 -19.17 8.34
CA ASN A 147 32.29 -19.39 7.60
C ASN A 147 33.54 -19.02 8.43
N ASP A 148 33.47 -17.89 9.14
CA ASP A 148 34.67 -17.20 9.60
C ASP A 148 34.82 -17.15 11.12
N ASP A 149 33.79 -17.54 11.91
CA ASP A 149 33.90 -17.48 13.37
C ASP A 149 34.98 -18.42 13.87
N SER A 150 35.84 -17.92 14.77
CA SER A 150 36.95 -18.70 15.34
C SER A 150 36.49 -19.87 16.23
N ASN A 151 35.23 -19.84 16.69
CA ASN A 151 34.69 -20.87 17.58
C ASN A 151 33.71 -21.79 16.82
N THR A 152 34.06 -23.07 16.76
CA THR A 152 33.27 -24.11 16.08
C THR A 152 31.80 -24.14 16.55
N ASN A 153 31.51 -23.96 17.84
CA ASN A 153 30.15 -23.98 18.36
C ASN A 153 29.33 -22.78 17.85
N VAL A 154 29.96 -21.62 17.63
CA VAL A 154 29.31 -20.45 17.05
C VAL A 154 28.98 -20.72 15.58
N ARG A 155 29.91 -21.33 14.83
CA ARG A 155 29.67 -21.76 13.43
C ARG A 155 28.53 -22.75 13.34
N LEU A 156 28.48 -23.76 14.21
CA LEU A 156 27.39 -24.73 14.27
C LEU A 156 26.04 -24.05 14.57
N ALA A 157 26.02 -23.12 15.52
CA ALA A 157 24.81 -22.37 15.82
C ALA A 157 24.33 -21.54 14.61
N ALA A 158 25.26 -20.96 13.84
CA ALA A 158 24.92 -20.21 12.63
C ALA A 158 24.31 -21.10 11.54
N ILE A 159 24.84 -22.33 11.33
CA ILE A 159 24.24 -23.32 10.41
C ILE A 159 22.79 -23.61 10.82
N GLU A 160 22.57 -23.86 12.10
CA GLU A 160 21.22 -24.16 12.61
C GLU A 160 20.26 -22.96 12.44
N ALA A 161 20.75 -21.74 12.64
CA ALA A 161 19.96 -20.53 12.40
C ALA A 161 19.64 -20.34 10.92
N LEU A 162 20.61 -20.55 10.01
CA LEU A 162 20.41 -20.49 8.58
C LEU A 162 19.40 -21.53 8.08
N ARG A 163 19.42 -22.74 8.66
CA ARG A 163 18.44 -23.80 8.36
C ARG A 163 16.99 -23.35 8.54
N LYS A 164 16.71 -22.50 9.51
CA LYS A 164 15.37 -21.91 9.69
C LYS A 164 14.89 -21.15 8.44
N PHE A 165 15.80 -20.58 7.71
CA PHE A 165 15.53 -19.82 6.50
C PHE A 165 15.74 -20.62 5.20
N GLN A 166 15.66 -21.95 5.26
CA GLN A 166 15.88 -22.89 4.15
C GLN A 166 15.03 -22.62 2.91
N ASN A 167 13.89 -21.92 3.03
CA ASN A 167 13.07 -21.54 1.89
C ASN A 167 13.67 -20.40 1.06
N ASP A 168 14.66 -19.70 1.59
CA ASP A 168 15.40 -18.67 0.87
C ASP A 168 16.51 -19.33 0.00
N LYS A 169 16.44 -19.10 -1.32
CA LYS A 169 17.42 -19.62 -2.26
C LYS A 169 18.84 -19.17 -1.98
N ARG A 170 19.03 -17.98 -1.41
CA ARG A 170 20.34 -17.43 -1.05
C ARG A 170 20.96 -18.25 0.08
N VAL A 171 20.17 -18.58 1.10
CA VAL A 171 20.60 -19.40 2.24
C VAL A 171 21.03 -20.78 1.75
N ARG A 172 20.22 -21.44 0.92
CA ARG A 172 20.58 -22.76 0.37
C ARG A 172 21.88 -22.73 -0.39
N ARG A 173 22.05 -21.72 -1.27
CA ARG A 173 23.28 -21.54 -2.04
C ARG A 173 24.48 -21.30 -1.12
N ALA A 174 24.36 -20.42 -0.13
CA ALA A 174 25.43 -20.15 0.83
C ALA A 174 25.84 -21.39 1.64
N LEU A 175 24.89 -22.23 2.04
CA LEU A 175 25.17 -23.47 2.76
C LEU A 175 25.88 -24.51 1.87
N ILE A 176 25.53 -24.60 0.57
CA ILE A 176 26.21 -25.45 -0.41
C ILE A 176 27.63 -24.95 -0.65
N ASP A 177 27.80 -23.64 -0.83
CA ASP A 177 29.12 -23.03 -1.03
C ASP A 177 30.01 -23.21 0.19
N ALA A 178 29.46 -23.09 1.41
CA ALA A 178 30.18 -23.36 2.65
C ALA A 178 30.68 -24.81 2.72
N LEU A 179 29.90 -25.76 2.28
CA LEU A 179 30.29 -27.18 2.27
C LEU A 179 31.57 -27.45 1.46
N ARG A 180 31.77 -26.72 0.35
CA ARG A 180 32.97 -26.84 -0.49
C ARG A 180 34.23 -26.23 0.13
N HIS A 181 34.08 -25.21 0.98
CA HIS A 181 35.23 -24.45 1.50
C HIS A 181 35.52 -24.72 2.96
N GLN A 182 34.65 -25.43 3.65
CA GLN A 182 34.81 -25.70 5.08
C GLN A 182 35.92 -26.75 5.32
N THR A 183 36.80 -26.46 6.27
CA THR A 183 37.91 -27.34 6.63
C THR A 183 37.75 -27.98 8.04
N ASP A 184 36.88 -27.46 8.88
CA ASP A 184 36.59 -28.06 10.18
C ASP A 184 35.70 -29.28 10.04
N PRO A 185 36.17 -30.48 10.40
CA PRO A 185 35.41 -31.73 10.19
C PRO A 185 34.03 -31.73 10.86
N VAL A 186 33.93 -31.09 12.04
CA VAL A 186 32.67 -31.03 12.79
C VAL A 186 31.64 -30.16 12.07
N VAL A 187 32.11 -29.05 11.50
CA VAL A 187 31.27 -28.15 10.73
C VAL A 187 30.89 -28.77 9.37
N GLN A 188 31.83 -29.50 8.72
CA GLN A 188 31.54 -30.26 7.50
C GLN A 188 30.40 -31.28 7.73
N ILE A 189 30.51 -32.08 8.78
CA ILE A 189 29.47 -33.06 9.14
C ILE A 189 28.12 -32.36 9.37
N ALA A 190 28.10 -31.24 10.11
CA ALA A 190 26.88 -30.48 10.36
C ALA A 190 26.27 -29.91 9.07
N LEU A 191 27.09 -29.43 8.13
CA LEU A 191 26.60 -28.97 6.82
C LEU A 191 26.02 -30.12 6.00
N ILE A 192 26.69 -31.29 5.96
CA ILE A 192 26.17 -32.48 5.27
C ILE A 192 24.79 -32.86 5.82
N GLN A 193 24.67 -32.94 7.14
CA GLN A 193 23.41 -33.26 7.81
C GLN A 193 22.33 -32.22 7.48
N CYS A 194 22.68 -30.93 7.50
CA CYS A 194 21.77 -29.86 7.10
C CYS A 194 21.26 -30.04 5.65
N MET A 195 22.15 -30.38 4.71
CA MET A 195 21.76 -30.63 3.30
C MET A 195 20.81 -31.82 3.18
N VAL A 196 21.05 -32.88 3.91
CA VAL A 196 20.18 -34.08 3.95
C VAL A 196 18.80 -33.74 4.51
N GLU A 197 18.74 -33.04 5.62
CA GLU A 197 17.47 -32.62 6.25
C GLU A 197 16.65 -31.68 5.34
N MET A 198 17.33 -30.78 4.63
CA MET A 198 16.72 -29.87 3.65
C MET A 198 16.34 -30.57 2.35
N LYS A 199 16.74 -31.83 2.15
CA LYS A 199 16.60 -32.58 0.89
C LYS A 199 17.19 -31.81 -0.32
N GLU A 200 18.37 -31.21 -0.10
CA GLU A 200 19.00 -30.35 -1.09
C GLU A 200 19.83 -31.18 -2.08
N LYS A 201 19.23 -31.51 -3.22
CA LYS A 201 19.88 -32.33 -4.24
C LYS A 201 21.08 -31.67 -4.90
N GLN A 202 21.20 -30.34 -4.85
CA GLN A 202 22.37 -29.66 -5.40
C GLN A 202 23.64 -29.90 -4.56
N ALA A 203 23.50 -30.48 -3.38
CA ALA A 203 24.65 -30.88 -2.56
C ALA A 203 25.31 -32.19 -3.05
N LEU A 204 24.70 -32.94 -3.97
CA LEU A 204 25.24 -34.23 -4.45
C LEU A 204 26.65 -34.07 -5.02
N GLU A 205 26.89 -33.07 -5.86
CA GLU A 205 28.21 -32.80 -6.43
C GLU A 205 29.25 -32.41 -5.36
N PRO A 206 29.02 -31.44 -4.48
CA PRO A 206 29.92 -31.15 -3.36
C PRO A 206 30.20 -32.36 -2.45
N LEU A 207 29.21 -33.19 -2.20
CA LEU A 207 29.41 -34.42 -1.40
C LEU A 207 30.34 -35.40 -2.09
N GLN A 208 30.23 -35.54 -3.42
CA GLN A 208 31.14 -36.37 -4.18
C GLN A 208 32.58 -35.82 -4.16
N GLU A 209 32.73 -34.47 -4.28
CA GLU A 209 34.03 -33.80 -4.15
C GLU A 209 34.73 -34.13 -2.80
N ILE A 210 33.96 -34.09 -1.69
CA ILE A 210 34.44 -34.46 -0.35
C ILE A 210 34.90 -35.91 -0.27
N ILE A 211 34.19 -36.84 -0.90
CA ILE A 211 34.55 -38.25 -0.90
C ILE A 211 35.89 -38.47 -1.66
N ASP A 212 36.03 -37.78 -2.76
CA ASP A 212 37.19 -37.95 -3.66
C ASP A 212 38.44 -37.22 -3.13
N ASP A 213 38.29 -36.27 -2.21
CA ASP A 213 39.40 -35.53 -1.61
C ASP A 213 40.16 -36.38 -0.61
N HIS A 214 41.45 -36.57 -0.86
CA HIS A 214 42.35 -37.39 -0.03
C HIS A 214 42.64 -36.80 1.36
N ASP A 215 42.53 -35.50 1.50
CA ASP A 215 42.86 -34.78 2.75
C ASP A 215 41.68 -34.73 3.75
N VAL A 216 40.49 -35.15 3.32
CA VAL A 216 39.31 -35.16 4.18
C VAL A 216 39.29 -36.38 5.09
N LEU A 217 38.94 -36.15 6.36
CA LEU A 217 38.88 -37.20 7.40
C LEU A 217 37.84 -38.30 7.03
N PRO A 218 38.14 -39.59 7.34
CA PRO A 218 37.24 -40.70 7.05
C PRO A 218 35.82 -40.48 7.59
N ALA A 219 35.67 -39.95 8.80
CA ALA A 219 34.36 -39.71 9.37
C ALA A 219 33.49 -38.74 8.58
N VAL A 220 34.11 -37.72 7.93
CA VAL A 220 33.39 -36.80 7.04
C VAL A 220 33.00 -37.48 5.75
N LYS A 221 33.87 -38.31 5.17
CA LYS A 221 33.57 -39.11 3.98
C LYS A 221 32.41 -40.09 4.21
N ASP A 222 32.42 -40.76 5.36
CA ASP A 222 31.34 -41.69 5.75
C ASP A 222 29.99 -40.94 5.84
N GLU A 223 29.96 -39.74 6.42
CA GLU A 223 28.75 -38.91 6.45
C GLU A 223 28.37 -38.44 5.03
N ALA A 224 29.33 -38.10 4.16
CA ALA A 224 29.06 -37.72 2.77
C ALA A 224 28.46 -38.89 1.97
N TYR A 225 28.98 -40.12 2.12
CA TYR A 225 28.38 -41.33 1.52
C TYR A 225 26.93 -41.54 2.00
N ALA A 226 26.71 -41.41 3.31
CA ALA A 226 25.35 -41.52 3.87
C ALA A 226 24.44 -40.41 3.33
N GLY A 227 24.97 -39.20 3.17
CA GLY A 227 24.25 -38.06 2.59
C GLY A 227 23.84 -38.30 1.15
N ILE A 228 24.74 -38.74 0.29
CA ILE A 228 24.43 -39.10 -1.11
C ILE A 228 23.33 -40.13 -1.16
N PHE A 229 23.44 -41.21 -0.36
CA PHE A 229 22.44 -42.29 -0.33
C PHE A 229 21.04 -41.76 0.07
N LYS A 230 20.96 -40.80 0.96
CA LYS A 230 19.67 -40.23 1.40
C LYS A 230 19.09 -39.18 0.41
N LEU A 231 19.93 -38.56 -0.42
CA LEU A 231 19.52 -37.54 -1.36
C LEU A 231 19.24 -38.08 -2.78
N SER A 232 19.74 -39.24 -3.10
CA SER A 232 19.52 -39.92 -4.39
C SER A 232 18.11 -40.50 -4.47
#